data_0ce3e1e7402b57320c6f308c824ab1be
#
_entry.id   0ce3e1e7402b57320c6f308c824ab1be
#
_cell.length_a   1.000
_cell.length_b   1.000
_cell.length_c   1.000
_cell.angle_alpha   90.00
_cell.angle_beta   90.00
_cell.angle_gamma   90.00
#
_symmetry.space_group_name_H-M   'P 1'
#
loop_
_entity.id
_entity.type
_entity.pdbx_description
1 polymer ?
#
loop_
_entity_poly.entity_id
_entity_poly.type
_entity_poly.pdbx_seq_one_letter_code
_entity_poly.pdbx_strand_id
1 'polypeptide(L)'
;VDIDPGGRSPVHLNLVGDPPASANITPEWTARYEALVDQADHLFGARHFDHYEFLFAMTDKLGGIGLEHHRSSENTGAPNYFSSANPAYGARGLLPHEYTHSWNGKFRRPADEYVPNLNVPTQNSLMWVYEGQTEYWGDVLTPRSGLGTVEEAVINLAEVAGFYDQQPGRQWRALQDTTNHNLLGYRTTNPWSSWMRGTGDYYREALLIWLDADTLIRAETGERKSLDDFAKAFFGVEDGVWEARPYTFEDVVTTLNAVHPHDWATFLRTRLDAVGPDAKAPLDGLERAGWRLTWVDDLTPVEKRMLGGWASDFQYSLGFNLGAGNRITGVRWGSLAFAEGLGAGWDLVAVGDRTASPAALRAAVTAAKTSAEPIRLVVKRGDEFRTLSFDYHGG
;
A
#
# COMPACT_ATOMS: atom_id res chain seq x y z
N VAL A 1 -17.21 -9.97 -19.29
CA VAL A 1 -18.33 -9.09 -18.88
C VAL A 1 -18.04 -7.71 -19.39
N ASP A 2 -18.99 -7.08 -20.09
CA ASP A 2 -18.92 -5.67 -20.43
C ASP A 2 -19.26 -4.86 -19.18
N ILE A 3 -18.37 -3.95 -18.79
CA ILE A 3 -18.52 -3.08 -17.61
C ILE A 3 -18.54 -1.60 -18.00
N ASP A 4 -18.69 -1.27 -19.29
CA ASP A 4 -18.92 0.07 -19.82
C ASP A 4 -19.94 0.02 -20.98
N PRO A 5 -21.16 -0.50 -20.74
CA PRO A 5 -22.13 -0.68 -21.79
C PRO A 5 -22.55 0.67 -22.39
N GLY A 6 -22.20 0.85 -23.68
CA GLY A 6 -22.51 2.08 -24.42
C GLY A 6 -21.44 3.18 -24.27
N GLY A 7 -20.35 2.92 -23.58
CA GLY A 7 -19.20 3.82 -23.54
C GLY A 7 -18.49 3.96 -24.89
N ARG A 8 -17.76 5.06 -25.06
CA ARG A 8 -17.03 5.36 -26.30
C ARG A 8 -15.81 4.43 -26.57
N SER A 9 -15.27 3.86 -25.51
CA SER A 9 -14.14 2.92 -25.56
C SER A 9 -14.52 1.77 -24.65
N PRO A 10 -14.88 0.58 -25.19
CA PRO A 10 -15.40 -0.50 -24.40
C PRO A 10 -14.40 -0.96 -23.33
N VAL A 11 -14.92 -1.28 -22.15
CA VAL A 11 -14.14 -1.81 -21.03
C VAL A 11 -14.70 -3.17 -20.64
N HIS A 12 -13.87 -4.19 -20.67
CA HIS A 12 -14.27 -5.55 -20.39
C HIS A 12 -13.56 -6.13 -19.15
N LEU A 13 -14.32 -6.86 -18.35
CA LEU A 13 -13.78 -7.69 -17.28
C LEU A 13 -13.77 -9.15 -17.74
N ASN A 14 -12.59 -9.66 -18.06
CA ASN A 14 -12.35 -11.03 -18.48
C ASN A 14 -11.98 -11.88 -17.28
N LEU A 15 -12.82 -12.84 -16.94
CA LEU A 15 -12.71 -13.65 -15.75
C LEU A 15 -12.29 -15.08 -16.08
N VAL A 16 -11.25 -15.55 -15.42
CA VAL A 16 -10.81 -16.95 -15.47
C VAL A 16 -10.80 -17.51 -14.06
N GLY A 17 -11.48 -18.62 -13.83
CA GLY A 17 -11.60 -19.26 -12.51
C GLY A 17 -10.97 -20.64 -12.47
N ASP A 18 -10.24 -20.94 -11.41
CA ASP A 18 -9.78 -22.27 -11.06
C ASP A 18 -10.16 -22.57 -9.60
N PRO A 19 -11.23 -23.35 -9.35
CA PRO A 19 -12.11 -23.98 -10.37
C PRO A 19 -12.95 -22.97 -11.18
N PRO A 20 -13.53 -23.36 -12.33
CA PRO A 20 -14.30 -22.45 -13.20
C PRO A 20 -15.40 -21.64 -12.51
N ALA A 21 -16.04 -22.19 -11.47
CA ALA A 21 -17.04 -21.49 -10.67
C ALA A 21 -16.52 -20.25 -9.94
N SER A 22 -15.21 -20.13 -9.73
CA SER A 22 -14.58 -18.93 -9.14
C SER A 22 -14.73 -17.69 -10.01
N ALA A 23 -14.98 -17.86 -11.32
CA ALA A 23 -15.25 -16.76 -12.25
C ALA A 23 -16.73 -16.31 -12.28
N ASN A 24 -17.59 -16.89 -11.44
CA ASN A 24 -19.00 -16.50 -11.38
C ASN A 24 -19.14 -15.15 -10.66
N ILE A 25 -19.38 -14.11 -11.42
CA ILE A 25 -19.63 -12.76 -10.92
C ILE A 25 -21.13 -12.51 -10.74
N THR A 26 -21.50 -11.80 -9.69
CA THR A 26 -22.90 -11.38 -9.47
C THR A 26 -23.18 -10.02 -10.10
N PRO A 27 -24.46 -9.68 -10.39
CA PRO A 27 -24.82 -8.35 -10.88
C PRO A 27 -24.37 -7.21 -9.96
N GLU A 28 -24.31 -7.44 -8.64
CA GLU A 28 -23.83 -6.47 -7.67
C GLU A 28 -22.32 -6.19 -7.86
N TRP A 29 -21.51 -7.21 -8.07
CA TRP A 29 -20.10 -7.04 -8.36
C TRP A 29 -19.88 -6.36 -9.72
N THR A 30 -20.68 -6.73 -10.75
CA THR A 30 -20.61 -6.07 -12.06
C THR A 30 -20.88 -4.57 -11.91
N ALA A 31 -21.95 -4.18 -11.20
CA ALA A 31 -22.29 -2.78 -10.99
C ALA A 31 -21.19 -1.98 -10.27
N ARG A 32 -20.42 -2.61 -9.37
CA ARG A 32 -19.27 -1.95 -8.71
C ARG A 32 -18.13 -1.68 -9.70
N TYR A 33 -17.89 -2.60 -10.64
CA TYR A 33 -16.87 -2.38 -11.68
C TYR A 33 -17.33 -1.40 -12.74
N GLU A 34 -18.62 -1.37 -13.10
CA GLU A 34 -19.21 -0.30 -13.91
C GLU A 34 -19.00 1.07 -13.23
N ALA A 35 -19.28 1.15 -11.93
CA ALA A 35 -19.03 2.36 -11.14
C ALA A 35 -17.54 2.72 -11.08
N LEU A 36 -16.61 1.77 -11.08
CA LEU A 36 -15.18 2.05 -11.16
C LEU A 36 -14.82 2.78 -12.45
N VAL A 37 -15.36 2.33 -13.58
CA VAL A 37 -15.11 2.97 -14.88
C VAL A 37 -15.67 4.40 -14.87
N ASP A 38 -16.92 4.58 -14.43
CA ASP A 38 -17.54 5.91 -14.31
C ASP A 38 -16.74 6.84 -13.40
N GLN A 39 -16.28 6.37 -12.26
CA GLN A 39 -15.52 7.20 -11.31
C GLN A 39 -14.14 7.57 -11.85
N ALA A 40 -13.48 6.67 -12.59
CA ALA A 40 -12.22 6.99 -13.26
C ALA A 40 -12.41 8.04 -14.36
N ASP A 41 -13.47 7.95 -15.15
CA ASP A 41 -13.81 8.98 -16.14
C ASP A 41 -14.08 10.35 -15.50
N HIS A 42 -14.79 10.37 -14.38
CA HIS A 42 -15.03 11.62 -13.64
C HIS A 42 -13.73 12.19 -13.05
N LEU A 43 -12.83 11.33 -12.60
CA LEU A 43 -11.56 11.72 -12.00
C LEU A 43 -10.60 12.28 -13.05
N PHE A 44 -10.37 11.55 -14.14
CA PHE A 44 -9.35 11.90 -15.13
C PHE A 44 -9.88 12.79 -16.27
N GLY A 45 -11.15 12.67 -16.64
CA GLY A 45 -11.78 13.50 -17.67
C GLY A 45 -11.40 13.16 -19.11
N ALA A 46 -10.57 12.15 -19.34
CA ALA A 46 -10.13 11.70 -20.66
C ALA A 46 -9.88 10.19 -20.66
N ARG A 47 -9.93 9.56 -21.82
CA ARG A 47 -9.49 8.16 -22.02
C ARG A 47 -8.34 8.09 -23.02
N HIS A 48 -7.30 7.35 -22.69
CA HIS A 48 -6.11 7.18 -23.52
C HIS A 48 -6.02 5.77 -24.10
N PHE A 49 -7.16 5.17 -24.40
CA PHE A 49 -7.29 3.85 -25.00
C PHE A 49 -8.54 3.78 -25.88
N ASP A 50 -8.52 2.91 -26.89
CA ASP A 50 -9.65 2.57 -27.74
C ASP A 50 -10.54 1.46 -27.15
N HIS A 51 -9.98 0.63 -26.28
CA HIS A 51 -10.64 -0.37 -25.44
C HIS A 51 -9.75 -0.67 -24.23
N TYR A 52 -10.32 -1.28 -23.18
CA TYR A 52 -9.56 -1.74 -22.02
C TYR A 52 -10.02 -3.11 -21.55
N GLU A 53 -9.06 -3.99 -21.27
CA GLU A 53 -9.30 -5.38 -20.89
C GLU A 53 -8.71 -5.66 -19.49
N PHE A 54 -9.55 -5.83 -18.49
CA PHE A 54 -9.11 -6.45 -17.25
C PHE A 54 -9.00 -7.96 -17.46
N LEU A 55 -7.82 -8.52 -17.31
CA LEU A 55 -7.59 -9.97 -17.31
C LEU A 55 -7.47 -10.40 -15.85
N PHE A 56 -8.49 -11.03 -15.30
CA PHE A 56 -8.56 -11.35 -13.88
C PHE A 56 -8.72 -12.86 -13.65
N ALA A 57 -7.66 -13.48 -13.11
CA ALA A 57 -7.61 -14.91 -12.83
C ALA A 57 -7.82 -15.16 -11.32
N MET A 58 -8.92 -15.85 -10.96
CA MET A 58 -9.19 -16.31 -9.59
C MET A 58 -8.62 -17.70 -9.40
N THR A 59 -7.41 -17.80 -8.86
CA THR A 59 -6.66 -19.05 -8.74
C THR A 59 -5.64 -19.01 -7.59
N ASP A 60 -5.32 -20.17 -7.04
CA ASP A 60 -4.22 -20.36 -6.09
C ASP A 60 -2.96 -20.97 -6.75
N LYS A 61 -2.95 -21.11 -8.09
CA LYS A 61 -1.86 -21.74 -8.87
C LYS A 61 -0.90 -20.72 -9.47
N LEU A 62 -1.39 -19.53 -9.77
CA LEU A 62 -0.55 -18.42 -10.23
C LEU A 62 -0.13 -17.58 -9.02
N GLY A 63 1.08 -17.03 -9.05
CA GLY A 63 1.51 -16.05 -8.05
C GLY A 63 0.62 -14.81 -8.07
N GLY A 64 0.56 -14.08 -6.96
CA GLY A 64 -0.10 -12.78 -6.92
C GLY A 64 0.53 -11.83 -7.94
N ILE A 65 -0.28 -11.24 -8.81
CA ILE A 65 0.13 -10.26 -9.80
C ILE A 65 -0.93 -9.17 -9.95
N GLY A 66 -0.47 -7.94 -10.02
CA GLY A 66 -1.06 -6.81 -10.70
C GLY A 66 0.00 -6.35 -11.69
N LEU A 67 -0.37 -6.22 -12.95
CA LEU A 67 0.55 -5.81 -14.00
C LEU A 67 -0.19 -4.97 -15.02
N GLU A 68 0.18 -3.74 -15.04
CA GLU A 68 -0.41 -2.71 -15.86
C GLU A 68 0.12 -2.71 -17.29
N HIS A 69 -0.78 -2.57 -18.22
CA HIS A 69 -0.53 -2.29 -19.64
C HIS A 69 -1.31 -1.06 -20.05
N HIS A 70 -1.05 -0.55 -21.27
CA HIS A 70 -1.73 0.66 -21.72
C HIS A 70 -3.25 0.48 -21.86
N ARG A 71 -3.69 -0.70 -22.37
CA ARG A 71 -5.08 -1.01 -22.70
C ARG A 71 -5.57 -2.28 -22.01
N SER A 72 -4.87 -2.75 -20.99
CA SER A 72 -5.25 -3.90 -20.21
C SER A 72 -4.50 -3.92 -18.89
N SER A 73 -4.94 -4.80 -17.99
CA SER A 73 -4.15 -5.21 -16.83
C SER A 73 -4.28 -6.72 -16.62
N GLU A 74 -3.20 -7.34 -16.15
CA GLU A 74 -3.17 -8.75 -15.76
C GLU A 74 -3.22 -8.83 -14.23
N ASN A 75 -4.24 -9.54 -13.72
CA ASN A 75 -4.53 -9.53 -12.30
C ASN A 75 -4.81 -10.95 -11.78
N THR A 76 -4.42 -11.22 -10.55
CA THR A 76 -4.80 -12.46 -9.87
C THR A 76 -5.50 -12.20 -8.55
N GLY A 77 -6.50 -13.02 -8.26
CA GLY A 77 -7.25 -13.02 -7.01
C GLY A 77 -7.44 -14.43 -6.45
N ALA A 78 -7.83 -14.51 -5.19
CA ALA A 78 -8.12 -15.78 -4.55
C ALA A 78 -9.33 -16.48 -5.23
N PRO A 79 -9.37 -17.83 -5.27
CA PRO A 79 -10.50 -18.56 -5.87
C PRO A 79 -11.87 -18.21 -5.29
N ASN A 80 -11.94 -17.73 -4.06
CA ASN A 80 -13.17 -17.34 -3.39
C ASN A 80 -13.46 -15.83 -3.48
N TYR A 81 -12.80 -15.08 -4.37
CA TYR A 81 -12.94 -13.63 -4.44
C TYR A 81 -14.40 -13.17 -4.55
N PHE A 82 -15.13 -13.64 -5.56
CA PHE A 82 -16.54 -13.25 -5.75
C PHE A 82 -17.53 -13.96 -4.82
N SER A 83 -17.16 -15.08 -4.24
CA SER A 83 -18.02 -15.84 -3.32
C SER A 83 -17.81 -15.44 -1.85
N SER A 84 -16.72 -14.76 -1.53
CA SER A 84 -16.50 -14.22 -0.20
C SER A 84 -17.45 -13.05 0.06
N ALA A 85 -18.05 -13.02 1.25
CA ALA A 85 -18.86 -11.88 1.67
C ALA A 85 -18.03 -10.58 1.74
N ASN A 86 -16.74 -10.70 2.05
CA ASN A 86 -15.80 -9.59 2.16
C ASN A 86 -14.39 -10.05 1.76
N PRO A 87 -14.00 -10.00 0.48
CA PRO A 87 -12.60 -10.14 0.09
C PRO A 87 -11.72 -9.11 0.81
N ALA A 88 -10.44 -9.38 0.95
CA ALA A 88 -9.50 -8.43 1.56
C ALA A 88 -9.58 -7.07 0.85
N TYR A 89 -9.48 -5.97 1.61
CA TYR A 89 -9.59 -4.61 1.07
C TYR A 89 -8.55 -4.38 -0.04
N GLY A 90 -7.28 -4.70 0.18
CA GLY A 90 -6.24 -4.57 -0.84
C GLY A 90 -6.50 -5.39 -2.11
N ALA A 91 -7.14 -6.58 -1.98
CA ALA A 91 -7.51 -7.35 -3.17
C ALA A 91 -8.62 -6.67 -3.99
N ARG A 92 -9.51 -5.90 -3.34
CA ARG A 92 -10.55 -5.11 -4.03
C ARG A 92 -9.99 -3.81 -4.63
N GLY A 93 -8.90 -3.29 -4.06
CA GLY A 93 -8.16 -2.13 -4.57
C GLY A 93 -7.25 -2.44 -5.75
N LEU A 94 -6.98 -3.72 -6.05
CA LEU A 94 -6.04 -4.10 -7.11
C LEU A 94 -6.49 -3.56 -8.49
N LEU A 95 -7.70 -3.86 -8.93
CA LEU A 95 -8.18 -3.42 -10.23
C LEU A 95 -8.28 -1.88 -10.35
N PRO A 96 -8.76 -1.14 -9.34
CA PRO A 96 -8.66 0.32 -9.33
C PRO A 96 -7.24 0.86 -9.48
N HIS A 97 -6.26 0.24 -8.83
CA HIS A 97 -4.85 0.59 -8.96
C HIS A 97 -4.35 0.36 -10.40
N GLU A 98 -4.50 -0.85 -10.92
CA GLU A 98 -4.03 -1.22 -12.27
C GLU A 98 -4.75 -0.43 -13.38
N TYR A 99 -6.02 -0.07 -13.19
CA TYR A 99 -6.75 0.76 -14.14
C TYR A 99 -6.20 2.18 -14.20
N THR A 100 -5.85 2.74 -13.05
CA THR A 100 -5.23 4.06 -12.94
C THR A 100 -3.95 4.17 -13.77
N HIS A 101 -3.20 3.10 -13.88
CA HIS A 101 -1.97 3.08 -14.66
C HIS A 101 -2.15 3.34 -16.15
N SER A 102 -3.35 3.17 -16.72
CA SER A 102 -3.60 3.59 -18.11
C SER A 102 -3.32 5.09 -18.30
N TRP A 103 -3.60 5.90 -17.28
CA TRP A 103 -3.30 7.34 -17.24
C TRP A 103 -1.93 7.62 -16.64
N ASN A 104 -1.65 7.09 -15.44
CA ASN A 104 -0.40 7.32 -14.72
C ASN A 104 0.57 6.15 -14.92
N GLY A 105 1.57 6.35 -15.74
CA GLY A 105 2.59 5.36 -16.06
C GLY A 105 2.58 4.93 -17.53
N LYS A 106 1.41 4.81 -18.17
CA LYS A 106 1.35 4.43 -19.59
C LYS A 106 1.16 5.64 -20.51
N PHE A 107 0.14 6.48 -20.28
CA PHE A 107 0.00 7.73 -21.01
C PHE A 107 0.97 8.80 -20.48
N ARG A 108 0.84 9.23 -19.20
CA ARG A 108 1.84 10.08 -18.55
C ARG A 108 2.91 9.20 -17.95
N ARG A 109 4.11 9.22 -18.52
CA ARG A 109 5.21 8.34 -18.12
C ARG A 109 6.40 9.15 -17.61
N PRO A 110 7.07 8.77 -16.51
CA PRO A 110 8.31 9.41 -16.11
C PRO A 110 9.33 9.46 -17.25
N ALA A 111 9.91 10.62 -17.49
CA ALA A 111 10.83 10.80 -18.63
C ALA A 111 12.08 9.93 -18.53
N ASP A 112 12.53 9.64 -17.30
CA ASP A 112 13.71 8.82 -17.04
C ASP A 112 13.42 7.31 -17.08
N GLU A 113 12.15 6.91 -17.17
CA GLU A 113 11.70 5.54 -17.44
C GLU A 113 11.36 5.32 -18.93
N TYR A 114 11.14 6.40 -19.69
CA TYR A 114 10.80 6.34 -21.10
C TYR A 114 12.05 6.23 -21.97
N VAL A 115 12.59 5.02 -22.03
CA VAL A 115 13.83 4.74 -22.77
C VAL A 115 13.54 4.22 -24.17
N PRO A 116 14.40 4.52 -25.17
CA PRO A 116 14.18 4.13 -26.57
C PRO A 116 14.28 2.61 -26.80
N ASN A 117 14.99 1.90 -25.94
CA ASN A 117 15.15 0.43 -26.00
C ASN A 117 15.76 -0.10 -24.70
N LEU A 118 15.76 -1.42 -24.52
CA LEU A 118 16.23 -2.10 -23.31
C LEU A 118 17.77 -2.06 -23.10
N ASN A 119 18.55 -1.47 -24.02
CA ASN A 119 19.99 -1.29 -23.83
C ASN A 119 20.32 0.05 -23.13
N VAL A 120 19.33 0.91 -22.97
CA VAL A 120 19.47 2.15 -22.21
C VAL A 120 18.97 1.91 -20.79
N PRO A 121 19.79 2.13 -19.74
CA PRO A 121 19.32 1.99 -18.37
C PRO A 121 18.18 2.94 -18.06
N THR A 122 17.10 2.43 -17.47
CA THR A 122 16.04 3.25 -16.89
C THR A 122 16.49 3.83 -15.56
N GLN A 123 15.91 4.96 -15.18
CA GLN A 123 16.01 5.53 -13.84
C GLN A 123 14.59 5.67 -13.30
N ASN A 124 14.40 5.38 -12.04
CA ASN A 124 13.07 5.35 -11.43
C ASN A 124 12.86 6.52 -10.44
N SER A 125 13.40 7.70 -10.76
CA SER A 125 13.39 8.83 -9.82
C SER A 125 11.98 9.33 -9.47
N LEU A 126 10.98 9.02 -10.30
CA LEU A 126 9.59 9.45 -10.14
C LEU A 126 8.62 8.29 -9.83
N MET A 127 9.11 7.14 -9.34
CA MET A 127 8.23 6.03 -8.93
C MET A 127 7.25 6.42 -7.82
N TRP A 128 7.56 7.41 -7.02
CA TRP A 128 6.64 7.98 -6.04
C TRP A 128 5.45 8.72 -6.68
N VAL A 129 5.57 9.13 -7.97
CA VAL A 129 4.43 9.58 -8.79
C VAL A 129 3.79 8.38 -9.48
N TYR A 130 4.60 7.60 -10.22
CA TYR A 130 4.11 6.47 -11.00
C TYR A 130 3.30 5.49 -10.15
N GLU A 131 3.85 5.02 -9.05
CA GLU A 131 3.21 4.06 -8.16
C GLU A 131 2.52 4.72 -6.95
N GLY A 132 3.20 5.66 -6.31
CA GLY A 132 2.66 6.25 -5.08
C GLY A 132 1.39 7.06 -5.30
N GLN A 133 1.27 7.76 -6.42
CA GLN A 133 0.03 8.44 -6.77
C GLN A 133 -1.03 7.48 -7.30
N THR A 134 -0.63 6.41 -7.98
CA THR A 134 -1.54 5.34 -8.40
C THR A 134 -2.12 4.60 -7.19
N GLU A 135 -1.30 4.33 -6.16
CA GLU A 135 -1.76 3.78 -4.88
C GLU A 135 -2.79 4.71 -4.22
N TYR A 136 -2.52 6.03 -4.20
CA TYR A 136 -3.47 7.02 -3.71
C TYR A 136 -4.80 6.98 -4.48
N TRP A 137 -4.77 6.97 -5.81
CA TRP A 137 -5.99 6.93 -6.63
C TRP A 137 -6.72 5.59 -6.53
N GLY A 138 -6.00 4.49 -6.43
CA GLY A 138 -6.58 3.17 -6.16
C GLY A 138 -7.38 3.17 -4.86
N ASP A 139 -6.80 3.72 -3.79
CA ASP A 139 -7.48 3.86 -2.49
C ASP A 139 -8.65 4.84 -2.51
N VAL A 140 -8.63 5.85 -3.38
CA VAL A 140 -9.76 6.79 -3.57
C VAL A 140 -10.87 6.15 -4.42
N LEU A 141 -10.54 5.49 -5.52
CA LEU A 141 -11.51 4.87 -6.43
C LEU A 141 -12.20 3.66 -5.81
N THR A 142 -11.54 2.92 -4.94
CA THR A 142 -12.10 1.74 -4.27
C THR A 142 -13.39 2.05 -3.49
N PRO A 143 -13.45 3.01 -2.57
CA PRO A 143 -14.70 3.39 -1.92
C PRO A 143 -15.65 4.19 -2.85
N ARG A 144 -15.15 5.01 -3.79
CA ARG A 144 -16.00 5.76 -4.72
C ARG A 144 -16.82 4.84 -5.62
N SER A 145 -16.29 3.69 -6.01
CA SER A 145 -16.97 2.67 -6.83
C SER A 145 -17.79 1.67 -6.02
N GLY A 146 -17.74 1.74 -4.69
CA GLY A 146 -18.41 0.76 -3.82
C GLY A 146 -17.68 -0.59 -3.73
N LEU A 147 -16.45 -0.70 -4.25
CA LEU A 147 -15.59 -1.88 -4.06
C LEU A 147 -15.12 -1.99 -2.61
N GLY A 148 -15.06 -0.89 -1.88
CA GLY A 148 -14.80 -0.80 -0.45
C GLY A 148 -15.71 0.20 0.23
N THR A 149 -15.69 0.24 1.55
CA THR A 149 -16.37 1.27 2.33
C THR A 149 -15.40 2.37 2.74
N VAL A 150 -15.91 3.55 3.08
CA VAL A 150 -15.11 4.65 3.64
C VAL A 150 -14.44 4.23 4.95
N GLU A 151 -15.12 3.44 5.81
CA GLU A 151 -14.55 2.91 7.05
C GLU A 151 -13.32 2.03 6.75
N GLU A 152 -13.42 1.13 5.78
CA GLU A 152 -12.30 0.27 5.37
C GLU A 152 -11.14 1.09 4.79
N ALA A 153 -11.41 2.11 3.99
CA ALA A 153 -10.37 3.01 3.47
C ALA A 153 -9.64 3.75 4.59
N VAL A 154 -10.35 4.25 5.59
CA VAL A 154 -9.77 4.91 6.78
C VAL A 154 -8.92 3.93 7.60
N ILE A 155 -9.37 2.68 7.78
CA ILE A 155 -8.59 1.64 8.47
C ILE A 155 -7.31 1.30 7.69
N ASN A 156 -7.40 1.15 6.36
CA ASN A 156 -6.23 0.94 5.50
C ASN A 156 -5.23 2.10 5.64
N LEU A 157 -5.72 3.32 5.61
CA LEU A 157 -4.90 4.51 5.81
C LEU A 157 -4.23 4.55 7.19
N ALA A 158 -4.94 4.13 8.25
CA ALA A 158 -4.37 4.03 9.60
C ALA A 158 -3.27 2.96 9.69
N GLU A 159 -3.42 1.83 8.99
CA GLU A 159 -2.38 0.80 8.88
C GLU A 159 -1.12 1.35 8.19
N VAL A 160 -1.30 2.01 7.04
CA VAL A 160 -0.20 2.65 6.30
C VAL A 160 0.52 3.68 7.18
N ALA A 161 -0.24 4.59 7.77
CA ALA A 161 0.29 5.64 8.62
C ALA A 161 1.04 5.08 9.85
N GLY A 162 0.45 4.08 10.53
CA GLY A 162 1.06 3.43 11.69
C GLY A 162 2.36 2.71 11.35
N PHE A 163 2.41 2.05 10.19
CA PHE A 163 3.64 1.40 9.73
C PHE A 163 4.76 2.43 9.50
N TYR A 164 4.49 3.49 8.73
CA TYR A 164 5.52 4.48 8.40
C TYR A 164 5.87 5.41 9.54
N ASP A 165 4.95 5.71 10.45
CA ASP A 165 5.25 6.45 11.69
C ASP A 165 6.32 5.73 12.52
N GLN A 166 6.24 4.41 12.53
CA GLN A 166 7.11 3.56 13.34
C GLN A 166 8.31 2.99 12.56
N GLN A 167 8.53 3.39 11.29
CA GLN A 167 9.62 2.85 10.47
C GLN A 167 10.97 3.50 10.79
N PRO A 168 11.93 2.78 11.38
CA PRO A 168 13.22 3.35 11.79
C PRO A 168 14.16 3.62 10.60
N GLY A 169 13.92 3.01 9.45
CA GLY A 169 14.78 3.12 8.27
C GLY A 169 14.93 4.56 7.73
N ARG A 170 14.00 5.45 8.08
CA ARG A 170 14.05 6.88 7.79
C ARG A 170 15.26 7.59 8.39
N GLN A 171 15.83 7.05 9.46
CA GLN A 171 17.01 7.64 10.10
C GLN A 171 18.26 7.64 9.22
N TRP A 172 18.34 6.73 8.24
CA TRP A 172 19.53 6.60 7.38
C TRP A 172 19.23 6.48 5.89
N ARG A 173 17.97 6.40 5.49
CA ARG A 173 17.58 6.25 4.08
C ARG A 173 16.37 7.12 3.74
N ALA A 174 16.52 7.98 2.75
CA ALA A 174 15.43 8.79 2.22
C ALA A 174 14.42 7.94 1.43
N LEU A 175 13.18 8.42 1.27
CA LEU A 175 12.19 7.75 0.42
C LEU A 175 12.64 7.74 -1.05
N GLN A 176 13.26 8.83 -1.52
CA GLN A 176 13.82 8.93 -2.87
C GLN A 176 14.79 7.78 -3.21
N ASP A 177 15.60 7.33 -2.25
CA ASP A 177 16.52 6.20 -2.48
C ASP A 177 15.78 4.89 -2.74
N THR A 178 14.58 4.72 -2.19
CA THR A 178 13.79 3.51 -2.42
C THR A 178 13.34 3.41 -3.87
N THR A 179 13.01 4.53 -4.49
CA THR A 179 12.65 4.60 -5.91
C THR A 179 13.81 4.20 -6.80
N ASN A 180 14.98 4.79 -6.56
CA ASN A 180 16.18 4.54 -7.33
C ASN A 180 16.70 3.10 -7.17
N HIS A 181 16.48 2.50 -6.00
CA HIS A 181 16.92 1.14 -5.70
C HIS A 181 16.01 0.05 -6.30
N ASN A 182 14.81 0.39 -6.74
CA ASN A 182 13.86 -0.58 -7.29
C ASN A 182 14.49 -1.43 -8.40
N LEU A 183 15.24 -0.83 -9.30
CA LEU A 183 15.93 -1.52 -10.40
C LEU A 183 16.84 -2.68 -9.94
N LEU A 184 17.40 -2.59 -8.75
CA LEU A 184 18.34 -3.57 -8.20
C LEU A 184 17.69 -4.50 -7.18
N GLY A 185 16.70 -4.02 -6.44
CA GLY A 185 16.17 -4.65 -5.24
C GLY A 185 14.79 -5.27 -5.36
N TYR A 186 14.07 -5.08 -6.43
CA TYR A 186 12.67 -5.44 -6.61
C TYR A 186 12.46 -6.93 -6.48
N ARG A 187 12.70 -7.79 -6.07
CA ARG A 187 12.44 -9.24 -5.82
C ARG A 187 13.52 -9.89 -4.95
N THR A 188 14.38 -9.09 -4.34
CA THR A 188 15.30 -9.62 -3.37
C THR A 188 14.60 -9.72 -2.02
N THR A 189 14.39 -10.93 -1.52
CA THR A 189 13.94 -11.14 -0.15
C THR A 189 15.11 -10.88 0.79
N ASN A 190 14.98 -9.82 1.59
CA ASN A 190 15.96 -9.47 2.59
C ASN A 190 15.36 -9.72 3.98
N PRO A 191 15.86 -10.66 4.79
CA PRO A 191 15.24 -11.00 6.08
C PRO A 191 15.23 -9.85 7.09
N TRP A 192 16.01 -8.80 6.87
CA TRP A 192 16.00 -7.58 7.70
C TRP A 192 15.27 -6.39 7.07
N SER A 193 14.59 -6.61 5.95
CA SER A 193 13.87 -5.53 5.25
C SER A 193 12.71 -4.94 6.05
N SER A 194 12.17 -5.66 7.05
CA SER A 194 11.10 -5.17 7.91
C SER A 194 11.47 -3.97 8.79
N TRP A 195 12.75 -3.66 8.97
CA TRP A 195 13.25 -2.50 9.72
C TRP A 195 14.06 -1.52 8.87
N MET A 196 14.42 -1.89 7.65
CA MET A 196 14.96 -1.01 6.63
C MET A 196 13.84 -0.42 5.79
N ARG A 197 14.04 0.77 5.27
CA ARG A 197 13.23 1.21 4.15
C ARG A 197 13.32 0.20 3.01
N GLY A 198 12.18 -0.39 2.65
CA GLY A 198 12.06 -1.34 1.56
C GLY A 198 12.20 -0.71 0.19
N THR A 199 12.41 -1.54 -0.81
CA THR A 199 12.47 -1.09 -2.22
C THR A 199 11.10 -0.72 -2.79
N GLY A 200 10.00 -0.91 -2.06
CA GLY A 200 8.64 -0.59 -2.45
C GLY A 200 7.96 0.47 -1.57
N ASP A 201 8.69 1.11 -0.65
CA ASP A 201 8.09 2.10 0.26
C ASP A 201 7.50 3.31 -0.48
N TYR A 202 7.97 3.61 -1.68
CA TYR A 202 7.43 4.66 -2.54
C TYR A 202 5.98 4.42 -3.01
N TYR A 203 5.42 3.22 -2.86
CA TYR A 203 3.98 2.98 -3.04
C TYR A 203 3.19 3.64 -1.91
N ARG A 204 3.24 3.04 -0.76
CA ARG A 204 2.34 3.38 0.36
C ARG A 204 2.78 4.60 1.16
N GLU A 205 4.07 4.89 1.28
CA GLU A 205 4.50 6.14 1.93
C GLU A 205 4.23 7.35 1.03
N ALA A 206 4.40 7.23 -0.29
CA ALA A 206 4.05 8.31 -1.18
C ALA A 206 2.53 8.52 -1.29
N LEU A 207 1.69 7.50 -1.06
CA LEU A 207 0.25 7.71 -0.87
C LEU A 207 -0.01 8.77 0.23
N LEU A 208 0.72 8.71 1.35
CA LEU A 208 0.60 9.72 2.42
C LEU A 208 1.06 11.11 1.97
N ILE A 209 2.09 11.21 1.12
CA ILE A 209 2.53 12.48 0.53
C ILE A 209 1.43 13.07 -0.36
N TRP A 210 0.77 12.23 -1.16
CA TRP A 210 -0.32 12.68 -2.04
C TRP A 210 -1.58 13.05 -1.27
N LEU A 211 -1.90 12.32 -0.18
CA LEU A 211 -2.95 12.73 0.76
C LEU A 211 -2.63 14.08 1.40
N ASP A 212 -1.37 14.32 1.75
CA ASP A 212 -0.92 15.59 2.31
C ASP A 212 -1.08 16.73 1.30
N ALA A 213 -0.74 16.50 0.02
CA ALA A 213 -0.97 17.45 -1.05
C ALA A 213 -2.47 17.73 -1.29
N ASP A 214 -3.31 16.69 -1.33
CA ASP A 214 -4.77 16.83 -1.52
C ASP A 214 -5.39 17.67 -0.41
N THR A 215 -5.11 17.32 0.83
CA THR A 215 -5.68 18.01 2.00
C THR A 215 -5.15 19.44 2.14
N LEU A 216 -3.92 19.72 1.71
CA LEU A 216 -3.39 21.08 1.65
C LEU A 216 -4.15 21.94 0.64
N ILE A 217 -4.34 21.43 -0.59
CA ILE A 217 -5.12 22.12 -1.63
C ILE A 217 -6.53 22.39 -1.14
N ARG A 218 -7.20 21.40 -0.55
CA ARG A 218 -8.55 21.53 0.00
C ARG A 218 -8.63 22.61 1.07
N ALA A 219 -7.75 22.53 2.06
CA ALA A 219 -7.72 23.48 3.18
C ALA A 219 -7.50 24.92 2.71
N GLU A 220 -6.49 25.15 1.86
CA GLU A 220 -6.14 26.50 1.39
C GLU A 220 -7.13 27.08 0.36
N THR A 221 -7.92 26.21 -0.31
CA THR A 221 -8.95 26.64 -1.24
C THR A 221 -10.37 26.67 -0.65
N GLY A 222 -10.53 26.24 0.61
CA GLY A 222 -11.84 26.09 1.25
C GLY A 222 -12.70 25.05 0.50
N GLU A 223 -12.15 23.89 0.23
CA GLU A 223 -12.75 22.73 -0.45
C GLU A 223 -13.17 23.00 -1.92
N ARG A 224 -12.73 24.11 -2.53
CA ARG A 224 -13.09 24.43 -3.93
C ARG A 224 -12.23 23.69 -4.94
N LYS A 225 -11.04 23.24 -4.55
CA LYS A 225 -10.11 22.46 -5.35
C LYS A 225 -9.55 21.32 -4.55
N SER A 226 -9.07 20.30 -5.24
CA SER A 226 -8.50 19.09 -4.68
C SER A 226 -7.45 18.50 -5.61
N LEU A 227 -6.90 17.35 -5.26
CA LEU A 227 -6.02 16.62 -6.15
C LEU A 227 -6.77 16.05 -7.39
N ASP A 228 -8.12 15.95 -7.36
CA ASP A 228 -8.92 15.62 -8.55
C ASP A 228 -8.72 16.67 -9.67
N ASP A 229 -8.52 17.96 -9.31
CA ASP A 229 -8.20 19.01 -10.28
C ASP A 229 -6.80 18.83 -10.88
N PHE A 230 -5.84 18.37 -10.09
CA PHE A 230 -4.54 17.98 -10.60
C PHE A 230 -4.65 16.77 -11.54
N ALA A 231 -5.43 15.74 -11.18
CA ALA A 231 -5.62 14.57 -12.02
C ALA A 231 -6.16 14.94 -13.42
N LYS A 232 -7.17 15.81 -13.48
CA LYS A 232 -7.71 16.31 -14.75
C LYS A 232 -6.68 17.12 -15.54
N ALA A 233 -5.95 18.01 -14.87
CA ALA A 233 -4.98 18.87 -15.53
C ALA A 233 -3.74 18.13 -16.01
N PHE A 234 -3.32 17.07 -15.32
CA PHE A 234 -2.10 16.34 -15.61
C PHE A 234 -2.33 15.12 -16.50
N PHE A 235 -3.39 14.36 -16.24
CA PHE A 235 -3.72 13.13 -16.95
C PHE A 235 -4.83 13.29 -17.97
N GLY A 236 -5.74 14.27 -17.79
CA GLY A 236 -6.92 14.48 -18.63
C GLY A 236 -6.65 15.28 -19.91
N VAL A 237 -5.40 15.49 -20.29
CA VAL A 237 -5.01 16.21 -21.50
C VAL A 237 -5.07 15.31 -22.73
N GLU A 238 -5.28 15.89 -23.92
CA GLU A 238 -5.22 15.18 -25.21
C GLU A 238 -6.11 13.92 -25.25
N ASP A 239 -7.39 14.07 -24.89
CA ASP A 239 -8.38 13.00 -24.90
C ASP A 239 -8.35 12.17 -26.20
N GLY A 240 -8.34 10.83 -26.07
CA GLY A 240 -8.25 9.89 -27.20
C GLY A 240 -6.85 9.64 -27.73
N VAL A 241 -5.84 10.38 -27.28
CA VAL A 241 -4.44 10.15 -27.61
C VAL A 241 -3.84 9.16 -26.60
N TRP A 242 -3.15 8.15 -27.08
CA TRP A 242 -2.58 7.06 -26.25
C TRP A 242 -1.07 6.91 -26.41
N GLU A 243 -0.42 7.68 -27.28
CA GLU A 243 1.02 7.76 -27.26
C GLU A 243 1.52 8.34 -25.94
N ALA A 244 2.59 7.75 -25.41
CA ALA A 244 3.16 8.19 -24.15
C ALA A 244 3.55 9.68 -24.18
N ARG A 245 3.23 10.39 -23.10
CA ARG A 245 3.62 11.78 -22.86
C ARG A 245 4.55 11.81 -21.64
N PRO A 246 5.87 11.76 -21.88
CA PRO A 246 6.83 11.81 -20.79
C PRO A 246 6.69 13.09 -19.96
N TYR A 247 6.98 12.98 -18.67
CA TYR A 247 6.95 14.10 -17.72
C TYR A 247 8.17 14.09 -16.79
N THR A 248 8.50 15.25 -16.28
CA THR A 248 9.57 15.51 -15.32
C THR A 248 9.00 15.90 -13.95
N PHE A 249 9.87 16.03 -12.96
CA PHE A 249 9.52 16.59 -11.65
C PHE A 249 8.93 18.01 -11.80
N GLU A 250 9.53 18.82 -12.67
CA GLU A 250 9.10 20.21 -12.94
C GLU A 250 7.70 20.27 -13.55
N ASP A 251 7.30 19.30 -14.37
CA ASP A 251 5.96 19.22 -14.92
C ASP A 251 4.92 18.95 -13.81
N VAL A 252 5.26 18.08 -12.86
CA VAL A 252 4.41 17.81 -11.68
C VAL A 252 4.24 19.08 -10.85
N VAL A 253 5.35 19.74 -10.50
CA VAL A 253 5.34 20.99 -9.74
C VAL A 253 4.56 22.10 -10.45
N THR A 254 4.76 22.25 -11.76
CA THR A 254 4.07 23.25 -12.59
C THR A 254 2.56 23.02 -12.58
N THR A 255 2.13 21.76 -12.74
CA THR A 255 0.70 21.44 -12.75
C THR A 255 0.08 21.63 -11.36
N LEU A 256 0.75 21.24 -10.29
CA LEU A 256 0.29 21.52 -8.92
C LEU A 256 0.14 23.03 -8.68
N ASN A 257 1.09 23.84 -9.12
CA ASN A 257 1.02 25.30 -9.03
C ASN A 257 -0.14 25.91 -9.83
N ALA A 258 -0.47 25.33 -10.97
CA ALA A 258 -1.63 25.76 -11.75
C ALA A 258 -2.96 25.43 -11.05
N VAL A 259 -3.03 24.33 -10.32
CA VAL A 259 -4.18 23.99 -9.47
C VAL A 259 -4.25 24.93 -8.28
N HIS A 260 -3.18 25.04 -7.51
CA HIS A 260 -3.10 25.91 -6.35
C HIS A 260 -1.65 26.42 -6.17
N PRO A 261 -1.41 27.74 -6.16
CA PRO A 261 -0.07 28.31 -5.96
C PRO A 261 0.49 27.96 -4.58
N HIS A 262 1.62 27.25 -4.55
CA HIS A 262 2.33 26.86 -3.34
C HIS A 262 3.78 26.50 -3.69
N ASP A 263 4.70 26.50 -2.73
CA ASP A 263 6.07 26.01 -2.98
C ASP A 263 6.11 24.48 -3.04
N TRP A 264 5.50 23.92 -4.10
CA TRP A 264 5.38 22.49 -4.29
C TRP A 264 6.73 21.78 -4.43
N ALA A 265 7.73 22.46 -4.97
CA ALA A 265 9.06 21.87 -5.09
C ALA A 265 9.66 21.58 -3.70
N THR A 266 9.65 22.55 -2.80
CA THR A 266 10.09 22.36 -1.42
C THR A 266 9.18 21.39 -0.67
N PHE A 267 7.85 21.49 -0.84
CA PHE A 267 6.88 20.59 -0.22
C PHE A 267 7.20 19.12 -0.52
N LEU A 268 7.40 18.77 -1.79
CA LEU A 268 7.68 17.40 -2.22
C LEU A 268 9.09 16.97 -1.79
N ARG A 269 10.11 17.78 -2.03
CA ARG A 269 11.49 17.43 -1.71
C ARG A 269 11.72 17.21 -0.21
N THR A 270 11.14 18.05 0.65
CA THR A 270 11.28 17.86 2.10
C THR A 270 10.72 16.52 2.60
N ARG A 271 9.73 15.94 1.89
CA ARG A 271 9.16 14.65 2.23
C ARG A 271 9.92 13.48 1.61
N LEU A 272 10.31 13.62 0.36
CA LEU A 272 11.04 12.59 -0.39
C LEU A 272 12.47 12.40 0.14
N ASP A 273 13.14 13.49 0.50
CA ASP A 273 14.55 13.50 0.85
C ASP A 273 14.77 13.48 2.38
N ALA A 274 13.69 13.47 3.18
CA ALA A 274 13.78 13.43 4.63
C ALA A 274 14.59 12.21 5.13
N VAL A 275 15.68 12.50 5.84
CA VAL A 275 16.56 11.51 6.43
C VAL A 275 17.17 12.07 7.73
N GLY A 276 17.41 11.20 8.68
CA GLY A 276 18.04 11.56 9.96
C GLY A 276 17.14 11.26 11.17
N PRO A 277 17.66 11.48 12.39
CA PRO A 277 16.94 11.10 13.61
C PRO A 277 15.63 11.87 13.82
N ASP A 278 15.52 13.06 13.24
CA ASP A 278 14.32 13.92 13.35
C ASP A 278 13.35 13.76 12.18
N ALA A 279 13.69 12.94 11.18
CA ALA A 279 12.83 12.71 10.03
C ALA A 279 11.55 11.97 10.44
N LYS A 280 10.39 12.49 10.02
CA LYS A 280 9.06 11.96 10.35
C LYS A 280 8.33 11.46 9.12
N ALA A 281 7.36 10.58 9.34
CA ALA A 281 6.41 10.19 8.30
C ALA A 281 5.53 11.40 7.91
N PRO A 282 5.08 11.48 6.64
CA PRO A 282 4.25 12.59 6.17
C PRO A 282 2.79 12.41 6.62
N LEU A 283 2.50 12.65 7.91
CA LEU A 283 1.18 12.45 8.50
C LEU A 283 0.32 13.73 8.53
N ASP A 284 0.86 14.88 8.14
CA ASP A 284 0.15 16.17 8.16
C ASP A 284 -1.19 16.13 7.39
N GLY A 285 -1.25 15.31 6.33
CA GLY A 285 -2.46 15.10 5.55
C GLY A 285 -3.59 14.46 6.33
N LEU A 286 -3.29 13.55 7.26
CA LEU A 286 -4.28 12.94 8.14
C LEU A 286 -4.88 13.99 9.10
N GLU A 287 -4.04 14.80 9.72
CA GLU A 287 -4.47 15.81 10.67
C GLU A 287 -5.35 16.87 9.98
N ARG A 288 -4.98 17.31 8.77
CA ARG A 288 -5.79 18.24 7.98
C ARG A 288 -7.13 17.64 7.55
N ALA A 289 -7.17 16.33 7.30
CA ALA A 289 -8.42 15.62 7.02
C ALA A 289 -9.29 15.39 8.27
N GLY A 290 -8.84 15.84 9.44
CA GLY A 290 -9.57 15.68 10.71
C GLY A 290 -9.34 14.36 11.42
N TRP A 291 -8.32 13.59 11.04
CA TRP A 291 -7.96 12.31 11.64
C TRP A 291 -6.69 12.43 12.47
N ARG A 292 -6.59 11.64 13.52
CA ARG A 292 -5.38 11.51 14.33
C ARG A 292 -5.05 10.05 14.55
N LEU A 293 -3.81 9.66 14.24
CA LEU A 293 -3.32 8.33 14.55
C LEU A 293 -3.15 8.18 16.08
N THR A 294 -3.74 7.14 16.65
CA THR A 294 -3.69 6.84 18.08
C THR A 294 -3.53 5.35 18.34
N TRP A 295 -2.87 5.00 19.43
CA TRP A 295 -2.88 3.64 19.93
C TRP A 295 -4.25 3.30 20.54
N VAL A 296 -4.68 2.07 20.34
CA VAL A 296 -5.93 1.53 20.89
C VAL A 296 -5.64 0.23 21.64
N ASP A 297 -6.43 -0.04 22.67
CA ASP A 297 -6.25 -1.25 23.49
C ASP A 297 -6.71 -2.52 22.77
N ASP A 298 -7.74 -2.44 21.95
CA ASP A 298 -8.26 -3.55 21.16
C ASP A 298 -8.80 -3.06 19.82
N LEU A 299 -8.73 -3.92 18.83
CA LEU A 299 -9.23 -3.65 17.49
C LEU A 299 -10.74 -3.96 17.41
N THR A 300 -11.46 -3.16 16.64
CA THR A 300 -12.85 -3.44 16.26
C THR A 300 -12.95 -4.72 15.42
N PRO A 301 -14.13 -5.33 15.28
CA PRO A 301 -14.31 -6.48 14.39
C PRO A 301 -13.93 -6.21 12.92
N VAL A 302 -14.13 -4.98 12.43
CA VAL A 302 -13.77 -4.57 11.07
C VAL A 302 -12.25 -4.50 10.93
N GLU A 303 -11.56 -3.85 11.86
CA GLU A 303 -10.10 -3.77 11.90
C GLU A 303 -9.47 -5.17 12.00
N LYS A 304 -9.97 -6.04 12.89
CA LYS A 304 -9.49 -7.43 13.01
C LYS A 304 -9.63 -8.21 11.70
N ARG A 305 -10.69 -7.98 10.95
CA ARG A 305 -10.91 -8.59 9.65
C ARG A 305 -9.93 -8.05 8.61
N MET A 306 -9.73 -6.74 8.56
CA MET A 306 -8.87 -6.09 7.57
C MET A 306 -7.40 -6.36 7.81
N LEU A 307 -6.97 -6.23 9.05
CA LEU A 307 -5.59 -6.46 9.48
C LEU A 307 -5.32 -7.96 9.71
N GLY A 308 -5.66 -8.82 8.77
CA GLY A 308 -5.72 -10.29 8.90
C GLY A 308 -4.54 -10.97 9.63
N GLY A 309 -3.36 -10.36 9.65
CA GLY A 309 -2.18 -10.80 10.39
C GLY A 309 -2.08 -10.31 11.84
N TRP A 310 -3.01 -9.45 12.31
CA TRP A 310 -2.92 -8.79 13.62
C TRP A 310 -2.67 -9.73 14.81
N ALA A 311 -3.25 -10.93 14.76
CA ALA A 311 -3.12 -11.91 15.85
C ALA A 311 -1.68 -12.44 16.02
N SER A 312 -0.88 -12.37 14.97
CA SER A 312 0.52 -12.83 14.92
C SER A 312 1.51 -11.66 14.81
N ASP A 313 1.03 -10.44 14.81
CA ASP A 313 1.83 -9.23 14.76
C ASP A 313 2.13 -8.72 16.18
N PHE A 314 3.40 -8.72 16.54
CA PHE A 314 3.95 -8.21 17.80
C PHE A 314 5.05 -7.19 17.56
N GLN A 315 5.13 -6.63 16.34
CA GLN A 315 6.21 -5.70 15.98
C GLN A 315 6.16 -4.38 16.73
N TYR A 316 4.96 -3.97 17.18
CA TYR A 316 4.78 -2.72 17.95
C TYR A 316 4.83 -2.93 19.48
N SER A 317 4.93 -4.18 19.93
CA SER A 317 5.13 -4.52 21.35
C SER A 317 6.53 -5.10 21.57
N LEU A 318 6.72 -6.37 21.33
CA LEU A 318 8.01 -7.07 21.52
C LEU A 318 8.99 -6.88 20.38
N GLY A 319 8.52 -6.47 19.20
CA GLY A 319 9.33 -6.13 18.04
C GLY A 319 9.55 -7.27 17.05
N PHE A 320 8.62 -8.24 16.93
CA PHE A 320 8.70 -9.31 15.95
C PHE A 320 7.34 -9.78 15.46
N ASN A 321 7.32 -10.51 14.34
CA ASN A 321 6.17 -11.15 13.75
C ASN A 321 6.29 -12.67 13.79
N LEU A 322 5.16 -13.37 14.00
CA LEU A 322 5.05 -14.81 13.90
C LEU A 322 4.41 -15.23 12.58
N GLY A 323 5.05 -16.12 11.87
CA GLY A 323 4.48 -16.82 10.73
C GLY A 323 3.96 -18.21 11.11
N ALA A 324 3.72 -19.04 10.10
CA ALA A 324 3.28 -20.43 10.28
C ALA A 324 4.19 -21.21 11.22
N GLY A 325 3.60 -22.02 12.09
CA GLY A 325 4.34 -22.82 13.08
C GLY A 325 5.04 -22.01 14.17
N ASN A 326 4.60 -20.77 14.42
CA ASN A 326 5.20 -19.82 15.36
C ASN A 326 6.64 -19.42 15.00
N ARG A 327 6.99 -19.47 13.71
CA ARG A 327 8.28 -19.05 13.22
C ARG A 327 8.39 -17.52 13.23
N ILE A 328 9.46 -16.99 13.79
CA ILE A 328 9.75 -15.55 13.73
C ILE A 328 10.16 -15.20 12.29
N THR A 329 9.36 -14.38 11.63
CA THR A 329 9.53 -14.02 10.21
C THR A 329 10.20 -12.67 10.02
N GLY A 330 10.14 -11.79 11.01
CA GLY A 330 10.78 -10.49 11.01
C GLY A 330 11.02 -10.02 12.44
N VAL A 331 12.10 -9.28 12.64
CA VAL A 331 12.44 -8.62 13.91
C VAL A 331 12.75 -7.17 13.60
N ARG A 332 12.14 -6.26 14.32
CA ARG A 332 12.27 -4.83 14.13
C ARG A 332 13.57 -4.32 14.76
N TRP A 333 14.32 -3.54 14.02
CA TRP A 333 15.55 -2.90 14.50
C TRP A 333 15.27 -2.02 15.73
N GLY A 334 16.15 -2.11 16.73
CA GLY A 334 16.03 -1.33 17.96
C GLY A 334 14.90 -1.76 18.90
N SER A 335 14.16 -2.83 18.60
CA SER A 335 13.14 -3.40 19.46
C SER A 335 13.72 -4.23 20.61
N LEU A 336 12.86 -4.61 21.56
CA LEU A 336 13.23 -5.53 22.63
C LEU A 336 13.73 -6.87 22.08
N ALA A 337 13.04 -7.42 21.08
CA ALA A 337 13.47 -8.67 20.44
C ALA A 337 14.86 -8.54 19.77
N PHE A 338 15.12 -7.41 19.15
CA PHE A 338 16.44 -7.14 18.56
C PHE A 338 17.53 -7.02 19.64
N ALA A 339 17.25 -6.34 20.75
CA ALA A 339 18.17 -6.20 21.88
C ALA A 339 18.52 -7.56 22.51
N GLU A 340 17.57 -8.51 22.54
CA GLU A 340 17.76 -9.89 22.97
C GLU A 340 18.47 -10.77 21.91
N GLY A 341 18.87 -10.20 20.79
CA GLY A 341 19.58 -10.90 19.71
C GLY A 341 18.70 -11.86 18.91
N LEU A 342 17.39 -11.63 18.88
CA LEU A 342 16.50 -12.35 17.97
C LEU A 342 16.67 -11.86 16.53
N GLY A 343 16.45 -12.78 15.61
CA GLY A 343 16.37 -12.53 14.18
C GLY A 343 15.32 -13.42 13.54
N ALA A 344 15.05 -13.22 12.27
CA ALA A 344 14.17 -14.11 11.52
C ALA A 344 14.73 -15.55 11.51
N GLY A 345 13.85 -16.52 11.49
CA GLY A 345 14.21 -17.94 11.41
C GLY A 345 14.34 -18.67 12.74
N TRP A 346 14.10 -18.01 13.87
CA TRP A 346 13.85 -18.69 15.15
C TRP A 346 12.38 -19.14 15.22
N ASP A 347 12.14 -20.24 15.93
CA ASP A 347 10.81 -20.75 16.24
C ASP A 347 10.48 -20.43 17.70
N LEU A 348 9.33 -19.82 17.98
CA LEU A 348 8.83 -19.61 19.33
C LEU A 348 8.25 -20.94 19.85
N VAL A 349 8.81 -21.46 20.95
CA VAL A 349 8.46 -22.78 21.50
C VAL A 349 7.56 -22.68 22.70
N ALA A 350 7.83 -21.73 23.59
CA ALA A 350 7.01 -21.51 24.79
C ALA A 350 6.89 -20.04 25.16
N VAL A 351 5.77 -19.71 25.82
CA VAL A 351 5.49 -18.43 26.45
C VAL A 351 5.21 -18.70 27.93
N GLY A 352 6.14 -18.28 28.78
CA GLY A 352 6.15 -18.67 30.18
C GLY A 352 6.26 -20.19 30.33
N ASP A 353 5.27 -20.81 30.94
CA ASP A 353 5.13 -22.25 31.17
C ASP A 353 4.21 -22.96 30.15
N ARG A 354 3.77 -22.23 29.11
CA ARG A 354 2.79 -22.73 28.14
C ARG A 354 3.44 -22.93 26.76
N THR A 355 2.89 -23.89 26.01
CA THR A 355 3.23 -24.04 24.59
C THR A 355 2.93 -22.73 23.84
N ALA A 356 3.85 -22.36 22.96
CA ALA A 356 3.73 -21.15 22.18
C ALA A 356 2.50 -21.17 21.23
N SER A 357 1.82 -20.08 21.19
CA SER A 357 0.84 -19.73 20.17
C SER A 357 0.70 -18.21 20.12
N PRO A 358 0.21 -17.63 19.01
CA PRO A 358 -0.08 -16.20 18.95
C PRO A 358 -1.02 -15.76 20.08
N ALA A 359 -2.03 -16.57 20.42
CA ALA A 359 -2.96 -16.28 21.51
C ALA A 359 -2.30 -16.27 22.88
N ALA A 360 -1.41 -17.25 23.17
CA ALA A 360 -0.65 -17.29 24.44
C ALA A 360 0.28 -16.08 24.58
N LEU A 361 0.95 -15.70 23.49
CA LEU A 361 1.84 -14.53 23.48
C LEU A 361 1.05 -13.24 23.67
N ARG A 362 -0.09 -13.07 22.98
CA ARG A 362 -0.95 -11.90 23.15
C ARG A 362 -1.49 -11.78 24.58
N ALA A 363 -1.91 -12.90 25.17
CA ALA A 363 -2.34 -12.91 26.57
C ALA A 363 -1.22 -12.47 27.53
N ALA A 364 0.03 -12.91 27.26
CA ALA A 364 1.19 -12.49 28.07
C ALA A 364 1.50 -10.98 27.88
N VAL A 365 1.45 -10.48 26.66
CA VAL A 365 1.62 -9.05 26.34
C VAL A 365 0.54 -8.21 27.07
N THR A 366 -0.72 -8.63 26.98
CA THR A 366 -1.82 -7.93 27.67
C THR A 366 -1.67 -7.97 29.19
N ALA A 367 -1.29 -9.11 29.78
CA ALA A 367 -1.08 -9.25 31.22
C ALA A 367 0.07 -8.37 31.73
N ALA A 368 1.07 -8.11 30.88
CA ALA A 368 2.23 -7.30 31.21
C ALA A 368 1.89 -5.84 31.55
N LYS A 369 0.73 -5.32 31.13
CA LYS A 369 0.25 -3.97 31.51
C LYS A 369 0.19 -3.75 33.01
N THR A 370 -0.12 -4.81 33.76
CA THR A 370 -0.34 -4.75 35.21
C THR A 370 0.60 -5.63 36.03
N SER A 371 1.54 -6.31 35.34
CA SER A 371 2.55 -7.17 35.97
C SER A 371 3.92 -6.49 35.99
N ALA A 372 4.65 -6.62 37.08
CA ALA A 372 6.06 -6.24 37.15
C ALA A 372 7.00 -7.38 36.66
N GLU A 373 6.46 -8.56 36.38
CA GLU A 373 7.25 -9.70 35.92
C GLU A 373 7.49 -9.62 34.41
N PRO A 374 8.71 -9.91 33.94
CA PRO A 374 9.03 -9.90 32.53
C PRO A 374 8.35 -11.05 31.78
N ILE A 375 8.07 -10.84 30.51
CA ILE A 375 7.55 -11.90 29.63
C ILE A 375 8.71 -12.85 29.27
N ARG A 376 8.59 -14.11 29.67
CA ARG A 376 9.59 -15.15 29.37
C ARG A 376 9.19 -15.92 28.13
N LEU A 377 10.12 -16.00 27.17
CA LEU A 377 9.95 -16.76 25.94
C LEU A 377 11.04 -17.82 25.81
N VAL A 378 10.68 -19.01 25.32
CA VAL A 378 11.66 -20.01 24.87
C VAL A 378 11.61 -20.04 23.36
N VAL A 379 12.76 -19.85 22.73
CA VAL A 379 12.92 -19.88 21.28
C VAL A 379 13.92 -20.97 20.88
N LYS A 380 13.79 -21.47 19.63
CA LYS A 380 14.63 -22.52 19.08
C LYS A 380 15.09 -22.16 17.67
N ARG A 381 16.34 -22.50 17.34
CA ARG A 381 16.90 -22.48 15.99
C ARG A 381 17.81 -23.68 15.78
N GLY A 382 17.40 -24.61 14.94
CA GLY A 382 18.09 -25.90 14.82
C GLY A 382 17.97 -26.69 16.13
N ASP A 383 19.10 -27.03 16.75
CA ASP A 383 19.24 -27.69 18.05
C ASP A 383 19.52 -26.73 19.22
N GLU A 384 19.68 -25.43 18.93
CA GLU A 384 19.88 -24.40 19.93
C GLU A 384 18.57 -23.95 20.56
N PHE A 385 18.49 -23.94 21.90
CA PHE A 385 17.39 -23.32 22.66
C PHE A 385 17.89 -22.12 23.42
N ARG A 386 17.09 -21.06 23.47
CA ARG A 386 17.35 -19.89 24.31
C ARG A 386 16.11 -19.52 25.10
N THR A 387 16.30 -19.13 26.36
CA THR A 387 15.27 -18.46 27.17
C THR A 387 15.55 -16.97 27.15
N LEU A 388 14.55 -16.19 26.78
CA LEU A 388 14.61 -14.73 26.67
C LEU A 388 13.65 -14.12 27.70
N SER A 389 13.98 -12.93 28.18
CA SER A 389 13.20 -12.24 29.20
C SER A 389 12.98 -10.79 28.75
N PHE A 390 11.71 -10.44 28.47
CA PHE A 390 11.34 -9.13 27.96
C PHE A 390 10.74 -8.27 29.05
N ASP A 391 11.42 -7.22 29.43
CA ASP A 391 10.93 -6.19 30.34
C ASP A 391 9.97 -5.25 29.56
N TYR A 392 8.74 -5.72 29.36
CA TYR A 392 7.70 -5.06 28.58
C TYR A 392 6.42 -4.89 29.40
N HIS A 393 5.93 -3.65 29.46
CA HIS A 393 4.77 -3.28 30.28
C HIS A 393 3.76 -2.39 29.53
N GLY A 394 3.86 -2.33 28.21
CA GLY A 394 3.01 -1.48 27.36
C GLY A 394 1.62 -2.06 27.05
N GLY A 395 1.47 -3.36 27.01
CA GLY A 395 0.19 -4.04 26.70
C GLY A 395 -0.14 -4.17 25.23
#